data_68bc7b6412cc6bf779be9896fb159c56
#
_entry.id   68bc7b6412cc6bf779be9896fb159c56
#
_cell.length_a   1.000
_cell.length_b   1.000
_cell.length_c   1.000
_cell.angle_alpha   90.00
_cell.angle_beta   90.00
_cell.angle_gamma   90.00
#
_symmetry.space_group_name_H-M   'P 1'
#
loop_
_entity.id
_entity.type
_entity.pdbx_description
1 polymer ?
#
loop_
_entity_poly.entity_id
_entity_poly.type
_entity_poly.pdbx_seq_one_letter_code
_entity_poly.pdbx_strand_id
1 'polypeptide(L)'
;MGFFTAAIALLGKGGSRDAEERPRARHSGDGTNPRSIVLIIDDDTSFLEAMRSLLSSAGYDVLTSSTGPKGLDMLRYAPRDIGAVLLDFNMPRFNGTETLQFLRKLSPQVKVLAVSGVSLKELPSEFRDGVERFVPKPFSNDDLLKTLDEVLQQKSEAKVSASTPE
;
A
#
# COMPACT_ATOMS: atom_id res chain seq x y z
N MET A 1 -25.57 14.52 5.56
CA MET A 1 -25.78 13.17 6.11
C MET A 1 -26.12 12.22 4.97
N GLY A 2 -25.31 11.20 4.76
CA GLY A 2 -25.71 10.00 4.05
C GLY A 2 -25.43 9.90 2.55
N PHE A 3 -24.18 9.70 2.13
CA PHE A 3 -23.87 9.19 0.78
C PHE A 3 -22.72 8.18 0.74
N PHE A 4 -22.30 7.60 1.85
CA PHE A 4 -21.14 6.68 1.90
C PHE A 4 -21.44 5.21 2.17
N THR A 5 -22.75 4.82 2.22
CA THR A 5 -23.11 3.43 2.55
C THR A 5 -23.29 2.53 1.30
N ALA A 6 -23.17 3.07 0.08
CA ALA A 6 -23.50 2.33 -1.14
C ALA A 6 -22.34 1.54 -1.79
N ALA A 7 -21.09 1.78 -1.43
CA ALA A 7 -19.94 1.15 -2.11
C ALA A 7 -19.57 -0.22 -1.56
N ILE A 8 -19.98 -0.57 -0.33
CA ILE A 8 -19.66 -1.88 0.29
C ILE A 8 -20.77 -2.91 0.07
N ALA A 9 -22.00 -2.47 -0.23
CA ALA A 9 -23.14 -3.37 -0.47
C ALA A 9 -23.10 -4.09 -1.82
N LEU A 10 -22.19 -3.74 -2.74
CA LEU A 10 -22.06 -4.40 -4.05
C LEU A 10 -21.14 -5.62 -4.05
N LEU A 11 -20.51 -5.95 -2.92
CA LEU A 11 -19.68 -7.15 -2.78
C LEU A 11 -20.41 -8.35 -2.16
N GLY A 12 -21.71 -8.24 -1.95
CA GLY A 12 -22.42 -9.34 -1.34
C GLY A 12 -23.92 -9.35 -1.53
N LYS A 13 -24.44 -9.64 -2.73
CA LYS A 13 -25.69 -10.36 -2.96
C LYS A 13 -26.01 -10.45 -4.46
N GLY A 14 -25.86 -11.62 -5.02
CA GLY A 14 -26.35 -11.98 -6.35
C GLY A 14 -25.99 -13.43 -6.60
N GLY A 15 -26.85 -14.34 -6.15
CA GLY A 15 -26.66 -15.76 -6.37
C GLY A 15 -26.92 -16.14 -7.82
N SER A 16 -26.22 -17.06 -8.30
CA SER A 16 -26.58 -18.30 -9.01
C SER A 16 -25.40 -18.79 -9.84
N ARG A 17 -24.90 -19.94 -9.44
CA ARG A 17 -24.39 -21.02 -10.28
C ARG A 17 -23.56 -20.60 -11.49
N ASP A 18 -22.28 -20.39 -11.22
CA ASP A 18 -21.23 -21.05 -11.98
C ASP A 18 -20.00 -20.96 -11.09
N ALA A 19 -19.56 -22.12 -10.63
CA ALA A 19 -18.35 -22.29 -9.84
C ALA A 19 -17.15 -22.06 -10.76
N GLU A 20 -16.82 -20.81 -11.06
CA GLU A 20 -15.50 -20.49 -11.55
C GLU A 20 -14.53 -20.61 -10.38
N GLU A 21 -13.81 -21.67 -10.47
CA GLU A 21 -12.70 -22.08 -9.64
C GLU A 21 -11.76 -20.90 -9.46
N ARG A 22 -11.81 -20.26 -8.29
CA ARG A 22 -10.77 -19.30 -7.88
C ARG A 22 -9.45 -20.04 -8.01
N PRO A 23 -8.44 -19.50 -8.72
CA PRO A 23 -7.16 -20.16 -8.80
C PRO A 23 -6.66 -20.37 -7.36
N ARG A 24 -6.63 -21.60 -6.92
CA ARG A 24 -6.01 -22.00 -5.65
C ARG A 24 -4.55 -21.59 -5.76
N ALA A 25 -4.17 -20.59 -4.99
CA ALA A 25 -2.79 -20.21 -4.82
C ALA A 25 -1.95 -21.47 -4.59
N ARG A 26 -1.00 -21.68 -5.49
CA ARG A 26 0.01 -22.71 -5.31
C ARG A 26 0.82 -22.31 -4.07
N HIS A 27 0.65 -23.08 -3.02
CA HIS A 27 1.54 -23.09 -1.89
C HIS A 27 2.92 -23.52 -2.41
N SER A 28 3.78 -22.59 -2.69
CA SER A 28 5.22 -22.84 -2.57
C SER A 28 5.50 -22.68 -1.09
N GLY A 29 5.82 -23.77 -0.44
CA GLY A 29 6.15 -23.82 0.97
C GLY A 29 7.47 -23.09 1.20
N ASP A 30 7.34 -21.86 1.60
CA ASP A 30 8.37 -21.11 2.31
C ASP A 30 7.64 -20.05 3.13
N GLY A 31 7.96 -19.97 4.42
CA GLY A 31 7.27 -19.28 5.50
C GLY A 31 6.98 -17.80 5.29
N THR A 32 6.37 -17.43 4.18
CA THR A 32 5.95 -16.07 3.88
C THR A 32 4.55 -15.83 4.44
N ASN A 33 4.51 -14.86 5.30
CA ASN A 33 3.42 -14.12 5.90
C ASN A 33 2.14 -14.12 5.04
N PRO A 34 0.92 -14.18 5.66
CA PRO A 34 -0.32 -14.08 4.92
C PRO A 34 -0.28 -12.87 4.00
N ARG A 35 -0.69 -13.06 2.74
CA ARG A 35 -0.58 -12.11 1.64
C ARG A 35 -0.92 -10.71 2.08
N SER A 36 0.11 -9.88 2.21
CA SER A 36 -0.08 -8.48 2.54
C SER A 36 -0.71 -7.79 1.34
N ILE A 37 -1.81 -7.07 1.56
CA ILE A 37 -2.38 -6.20 0.55
C ILE A 37 -1.41 -5.02 0.35
N VAL A 38 -1.13 -4.69 -0.90
CA VAL A 38 -0.37 -3.50 -1.28
C VAL A 38 -1.34 -2.45 -1.80
N LEU A 39 -1.38 -1.30 -1.14
CA LEU A 39 -2.16 -0.15 -1.59
C LEU A 39 -1.27 0.78 -2.41
N ILE A 40 -1.70 1.15 -3.62
CA ILE A 40 -1.01 2.10 -4.48
C ILE A 40 -1.80 3.39 -4.55
N ILE A 41 -1.16 4.52 -4.26
CA ILE A 41 -1.77 5.85 -4.30
C ILE A 41 -0.95 6.72 -5.26
N ASP A 42 -1.51 7.00 -6.45
CA ASP A 42 -0.87 7.75 -7.53
C ASP A 42 -1.96 8.32 -8.43
N ASP A 43 -1.85 9.55 -8.91
CA ASP A 43 -2.87 10.16 -9.76
C ASP A 43 -2.79 9.73 -11.23
N ASP A 44 -1.69 9.13 -11.65
CA ASP A 44 -1.53 8.52 -12.97
C ASP A 44 -2.24 7.16 -13.03
N THR A 45 -3.40 7.13 -13.67
CA THR A 45 -4.20 5.90 -13.82
C THR A 45 -3.50 4.83 -14.63
N SER A 46 -2.68 5.20 -15.63
CA SER A 46 -1.91 4.26 -16.43
C SER A 46 -0.82 3.58 -15.58
N PHE A 47 -0.17 4.35 -14.71
CA PHE A 47 0.76 3.82 -13.73
C PHE A 47 0.07 2.87 -12.75
N LEU A 48 -1.12 3.24 -12.24
CA LEU A 48 -1.89 2.36 -11.34
C LEU A 48 -2.23 1.02 -11.99
N GLU A 49 -2.66 1.02 -13.26
CA GLU A 49 -2.98 -0.20 -14.01
C GLU A 49 -1.73 -1.08 -14.23
N ALA A 50 -0.62 -0.48 -14.65
CA ALA A 50 0.65 -1.18 -14.85
C ALA A 50 1.15 -1.81 -13.55
N MET A 51 1.15 -1.07 -12.44
CA MET A 51 1.59 -1.55 -11.14
C MET A 51 0.65 -2.61 -10.55
N ARG A 52 -0.66 -2.46 -10.73
CA ARG A 52 -1.61 -3.51 -10.37
C ARG A 52 -1.29 -4.82 -11.08
N SER A 53 -1.08 -4.77 -12.40
CA SER A 53 -0.73 -5.96 -13.19
C SER A 53 0.58 -6.59 -12.73
N LEU A 54 1.63 -5.79 -12.54
CA LEU A 54 2.93 -6.23 -12.08
C LEU A 54 2.85 -6.94 -10.72
N LEU A 55 2.29 -6.26 -9.72
CA LEU A 55 2.26 -6.77 -8.35
C LEU A 55 1.31 -7.97 -8.22
N SER A 56 0.18 -7.97 -8.93
CA SER A 56 -0.71 -9.13 -8.94
C SER A 56 -0.04 -10.35 -9.57
N SER A 57 0.76 -10.17 -10.63
CA SER A 57 1.55 -11.24 -11.25
C SER A 57 2.64 -11.77 -10.32
N ALA A 58 3.16 -10.92 -9.45
CA ALA A 58 4.12 -11.29 -8.41
C ALA A 58 3.46 -11.92 -7.16
N GLY A 59 2.12 -12.04 -7.15
CA GLY A 59 1.37 -12.75 -6.10
C GLY A 59 0.85 -11.87 -4.98
N TYR A 60 0.92 -10.54 -5.09
CA TYR A 60 0.32 -9.61 -4.12
C TYR A 60 -1.17 -9.39 -4.39
N ASP A 61 -1.92 -9.15 -3.33
CA ASP A 61 -3.25 -8.55 -3.44
C ASP A 61 -3.09 -7.02 -3.54
N VAL A 62 -3.75 -6.39 -4.50
CA VAL A 62 -3.48 -4.97 -4.83
C VAL A 62 -4.75 -4.13 -4.78
N LEU A 63 -4.68 -3.04 -4.02
CA LEU A 63 -5.65 -1.95 -4.04
C LEU A 63 -5.02 -0.73 -4.72
N THR A 64 -5.82 0.04 -5.44
CA THR A 64 -5.34 1.27 -6.09
C THR A 64 -6.25 2.44 -5.80
N SER A 65 -5.65 3.60 -5.64
CA SER A 65 -6.37 4.87 -5.46
C SER A 65 -5.69 5.97 -6.28
N SER A 66 -6.48 6.74 -7.01
CA SER A 66 -5.99 7.91 -7.76
C SER A 66 -5.93 9.18 -6.93
N THR A 67 -6.21 9.12 -5.64
CA THR A 67 -6.14 10.29 -4.74
C THR A 67 -5.77 9.89 -3.32
N GLY A 68 -5.05 10.77 -2.60
CA GLY A 68 -4.71 10.57 -1.18
C GLY A 68 -5.93 10.27 -0.31
N PRO A 69 -7.00 11.11 -0.32
CA PRO A 69 -8.18 10.88 0.53
C PRO A 69 -8.84 9.51 0.34
N LYS A 70 -9.01 9.06 -0.92
CA LYS A 70 -9.58 7.72 -1.18
C LYS A 70 -8.67 6.60 -0.68
N GLY A 71 -7.34 6.74 -0.84
CA GLY A 71 -6.39 5.78 -0.32
C GLY A 71 -6.43 5.72 1.22
N LEU A 72 -6.54 6.86 1.89
CA LEU A 72 -6.70 6.92 3.35
C LEU A 72 -8.01 6.28 3.83
N ASP A 73 -9.10 6.43 3.09
CA ASP A 73 -10.36 5.75 3.40
C ASP A 73 -10.21 4.23 3.28
N MET A 74 -9.54 3.73 2.23
CA MET A 74 -9.25 2.29 2.10
C MET A 74 -8.44 1.77 3.28
N LEU A 75 -7.41 2.50 3.70
CA LEU A 75 -6.61 2.15 4.87
C LEU A 75 -7.43 2.14 6.17
N ARG A 76 -8.38 3.06 6.32
CA ARG A 76 -9.26 3.13 7.49
C ARG A 76 -10.16 1.90 7.63
N TYR A 77 -10.66 1.37 6.50
CA TYR A 77 -11.56 0.23 6.50
C TYR A 77 -10.85 -1.13 6.59
N ALA A 78 -9.59 -1.22 6.16
CA ALA A 78 -8.80 -2.45 6.20
C ALA A 78 -7.38 -2.24 6.77
N PRO A 79 -7.24 -1.68 7.98
CA PRO A 79 -5.94 -1.22 8.48
C PRO A 79 -4.95 -2.35 8.82
N ARG A 80 -5.43 -3.58 9.00
CA ARG A 80 -4.60 -4.73 9.37
C ARG A 80 -4.19 -5.59 8.17
N ASP A 81 -4.88 -5.43 7.04
CA ASP A 81 -4.66 -6.25 5.86
C ASP A 81 -3.67 -5.58 4.89
N ILE A 82 -3.57 -4.24 4.94
CA ILE A 82 -2.64 -3.47 4.12
C ILE A 82 -1.26 -3.49 4.79
N GLY A 83 -0.35 -4.26 4.18
CA GLY A 83 1.03 -4.38 4.66
C GLY A 83 1.95 -3.27 4.19
N ALA A 84 1.73 -2.77 2.97
CA ALA A 84 2.51 -1.69 2.40
C ALA A 84 1.67 -0.72 1.58
N VAL A 85 2.14 0.53 1.49
CA VAL A 85 1.60 1.58 0.63
C VAL A 85 2.70 2.07 -0.31
N LEU A 86 2.46 2.01 -1.62
CA LEU A 86 3.24 2.73 -2.61
C LEU A 86 2.60 4.11 -2.77
N LEU A 87 3.34 5.16 -2.45
CA LEU A 87 2.81 6.52 -2.41
C LEU A 87 3.58 7.43 -3.36
N ASP A 88 2.88 8.00 -4.35
CA ASP A 88 3.46 9.08 -5.15
C ASP A 88 3.50 10.38 -4.35
N PHE A 89 4.59 11.14 -4.56
CA PHE A 89 4.75 12.46 -3.93
C PHE A 89 3.98 13.54 -4.67
N ASN A 90 3.98 13.50 -6.01
CA ASN A 90 3.50 14.58 -6.88
C ASN A 90 2.03 14.45 -7.27
N MET A 91 1.15 14.32 -6.32
CA MET A 91 -0.30 14.31 -6.62
C MET A 91 -0.91 15.71 -6.55
N PRO A 92 -1.85 16.07 -7.45
CA PRO A 92 -2.55 17.35 -7.40
C PRO A 92 -3.50 17.43 -6.20
N ARG A 93 -3.70 18.64 -5.66
CA ARG A 93 -4.64 19.00 -4.60
C ARG A 93 -4.33 18.46 -3.20
N PHE A 94 -4.01 17.20 -3.08
CA PHE A 94 -3.66 16.55 -1.82
C PHE A 94 -2.38 15.75 -2.06
N ASN A 95 -1.25 16.35 -1.76
CA ASN A 95 0.06 15.84 -2.12
C ASN A 95 0.50 14.64 -1.25
N GLY A 96 1.62 14.03 -1.64
CA GLY A 96 2.15 12.87 -0.92
C GLY A 96 2.50 13.17 0.54
N THR A 97 2.96 14.39 0.88
CA THR A 97 3.29 14.76 2.26
C THR A 97 2.05 14.79 3.14
N GLU A 98 0.97 15.42 2.69
CA GLU A 98 -0.30 15.45 3.42
C GLU A 98 -0.87 14.05 3.58
N THR A 99 -0.84 13.24 2.48
CA THR A 99 -1.28 11.85 2.52
C THR A 99 -0.47 11.05 3.55
N LEU A 100 0.85 11.17 3.56
CA LEU A 100 1.74 10.48 4.49
C LEU A 100 1.46 10.87 5.95
N GLN A 101 1.27 12.15 6.23
CA GLN A 101 0.96 12.63 7.58
C GLN A 101 -0.33 12.00 8.14
N PHE A 102 -1.40 11.95 7.32
CA PHE A 102 -2.65 11.31 7.72
C PHE A 102 -2.51 9.79 7.83
N LEU A 103 -1.77 9.17 6.91
CA LEU A 103 -1.50 7.74 6.91
C LEU A 103 -0.79 7.33 8.20
N ARG A 104 0.22 8.07 8.65
CA ARG A 104 0.94 7.81 9.90
C ARG A 104 0.06 7.96 11.15
N LYS A 105 -0.95 8.84 11.11
CA LYS A 105 -1.95 8.95 12.19
C LYS A 105 -2.93 7.78 12.21
N LEU A 106 -3.33 7.28 11.04
CA LEU A 106 -4.30 6.20 10.91
C LEU A 106 -3.67 4.83 11.15
N SER A 107 -2.49 4.60 10.61
CA SER A 107 -1.79 3.32 10.66
C SER A 107 -0.27 3.55 10.78
N PRO A 108 0.24 3.79 11.99
CA PRO A 108 1.67 4.06 12.21
C PRO A 108 2.59 2.92 11.78
N GLN A 109 2.07 1.70 11.74
CA GLN A 109 2.84 0.49 11.47
C GLN A 109 2.88 0.09 9.98
N VAL A 110 2.00 0.68 9.13
CA VAL A 110 2.00 0.35 7.71
C VAL A 110 3.31 0.82 7.06
N LYS A 111 3.87 -0.03 6.22
CA LYS A 111 5.11 0.29 5.51
C LYS A 111 4.81 1.22 4.34
N VAL A 112 5.60 2.28 4.15
CA VAL A 112 5.40 3.23 3.06
C VAL A 112 6.63 3.29 2.17
N LEU A 113 6.46 2.98 0.90
CA LEU A 113 7.44 3.21 -0.14
C LEU A 113 7.03 4.46 -0.93
N ALA A 114 7.85 5.49 -0.92
CA ALA A 114 7.68 6.62 -1.81
C ALA A 114 8.13 6.25 -3.22
N VAL A 115 7.29 6.53 -4.21
CA VAL A 115 7.59 6.28 -5.63
C VAL A 115 7.39 7.59 -6.36
N SER A 116 8.46 8.26 -6.81
CA SER A 116 8.35 9.61 -7.38
C SER A 116 9.39 9.91 -8.44
N GLY A 117 9.01 10.78 -9.39
CA GLY A 117 9.92 11.35 -10.38
C GLY A 117 10.79 12.49 -9.85
N VAL A 118 10.52 12.99 -8.65
CA VAL A 118 11.32 14.01 -7.97
C VAL A 118 12.50 13.35 -7.27
N SER A 119 13.67 13.97 -7.29
CA SER A 119 14.83 13.40 -6.60
C SER A 119 14.65 13.43 -5.09
N LEU A 120 15.27 12.46 -4.39
CA LEU A 120 15.18 12.37 -2.93
C LEU A 120 15.63 13.66 -2.22
N LYS A 121 16.58 14.40 -2.82
CA LYS A 121 17.09 15.66 -2.25
C LYS A 121 16.09 16.81 -2.31
N GLU A 122 15.18 16.77 -3.26
CA GLU A 122 14.14 17.78 -3.45
C GLU A 122 12.89 17.53 -2.62
N LEU A 123 12.76 16.33 -2.05
CA LEU A 123 11.66 16.01 -1.16
C LEU A 123 11.81 16.68 0.20
N PRO A 124 10.72 17.17 0.81
CA PRO A 124 10.74 17.69 2.17
C PRO A 124 11.29 16.66 3.16
N SER A 125 12.05 17.10 4.16
CA SER A 125 12.59 16.21 5.20
C SER A 125 11.50 15.38 5.89
N GLU A 126 10.39 16.02 6.21
CA GLU A 126 9.22 15.37 6.84
C GLU A 126 8.69 14.19 6.03
N PHE A 127 8.69 14.31 4.68
CA PHE A 127 8.29 13.22 3.80
C PHE A 127 9.34 12.11 3.77
N ARG A 128 10.62 12.49 3.61
CA ARG A 128 11.74 11.53 3.56
C ARG A 128 11.84 10.68 4.84
N ASP A 129 11.70 11.33 5.99
CA ASP A 129 11.82 10.69 7.30
C ASP A 129 10.60 9.83 7.65
N GLY A 130 9.49 10.06 6.95
CA GLY A 130 8.23 9.36 7.15
C GLY A 130 8.04 8.11 6.28
N VAL A 131 8.97 7.80 5.35
CA VAL A 131 8.88 6.63 4.46
C VAL A 131 9.98 5.61 4.75
N GLU A 132 9.70 4.32 4.56
CA GLU A 132 10.70 3.26 4.76
C GLU A 132 11.73 3.21 3.64
N ARG A 133 11.29 3.47 2.40
CA ARG A 133 12.15 3.45 1.21
C ARG A 133 11.65 4.46 0.18
N PHE A 134 12.56 4.85 -0.69
CA PHE A 134 12.29 5.70 -1.85
C PHE A 134 12.69 4.96 -3.13
N VAL A 135 11.80 4.94 -4.11
CA VAL A 135 12.01 4.36 -5.45
C VAL A 135 11.86 5.47 -6.48
N PRO A 136 12.95 5.93 -7.10
CA PRO A 136 12.89 6.99 -8.11
C PRO A 136 12.27 6.48 -9.42
N LYS A 137 11.35 7.24 -10.00
CA LYS A 137 10.86 7.00 -11.37
C LYS A 137 11.87 7.61 -12.39
N PRO A 138 12.26 6.89 -13.47
CA PRO A 138 11.87 5.54 -13.82
C PRO A 138 12.67 4.48 -13.03
N PHE A 139 12.06 3.33 -12.76
CA PHE A 139 12.65 2.18 -12.08
C PHE A 139 12.41 0.89 -12.89
N SER A 140 13.18 -0.15 -12.63
CA SER A 140 12.89 -1.47 -13.17
C SER A 140 11.84 -2.21 -12.30
N ASN A 141 11.10 -3.13 -12.93
CA ASN A 141 10.14 -3.95 -12.21
C ASN A 141 10.82 -4.77 -11.10
N ASP A 142 12.01 -5.30 -11.38
CA ASP A 142 12.76 -6.12 -10.44
C ASP A 142 13.22 -5.31 -9.22
N ASP A 143 13.66 -4.06 -9.42
CA ASP A 143 14.07 -3.17 -8.33
C ASP A 143 12.89 -2.84 -7.41
N LEU A 144 11.72 -2.56 -7.99
CA LEU A 144 10.51 -2.30 -7.20
C LEU A 144 10.10 -3.51 -6.39
N LEU A 145 10.00 -4.70 -7.04
CA LEU A 145 9.60 -5.94 -6.37
C LEU A 145 10.57 -6.30 -5.25
N LYS A 146 11.87 -6.22 -5.51
CA LYS A 146 12.89 -6.47 -4.50
C LYS A 146 12.77 -5.52 -3.30
N THR A 147 12.61 -4.22 -3.58
CA THR A 147 12.46 -3.21 -2.51
C THR A 147 11.20 -3.45 -1.69
N LEU A 148 10.09 -3.80 -2.34
CA LEU A 148 8.83 -4.11 -1.67
C LEU A 148 8.95 -5.35 -0.77
N ASP A 149 9.58 -6.42 -1.28
CA ASP A 149 9.85 -7.64 -0.50
C ASP A 149 10.71 -7.36 0.73
N GLU A 150 11.79 -6.60 0.56
CA GLU A 150 12.68 -6.22 1.67
C GLU A 150 11.92 -5.45 2.76
N VAL A 151 11.05 -4.54 2.37
CA VAL A 151 10.27 -3.72 3.32
C VAL A 151 9.21 -4.55 4.04
N LEU A 152 8.53 -5.45 3.33
CA LEU A 152 7.53 -6.33 3.92
C LEU A 152 8.13 -7.39 4.85
N GLN A 153 9.36 -7.86 4.57
CA GLN A 153 10.07 -8.82 5.40
C GLN A 153 10.67 -8.20 6.67
N GLN A 154 10.90 -6.89 6.69
CA GLN A 154 11.31 -6.20 7.91
C GLN A 154 10.22 -6.36 8.96
N LYS A 155 10.41 -7.30 9.89
CA LYS A 155 9.55 -7.43 11.07
C LYS A 155 9.43 -6.04 11.68
N SER A 156 8.20 -5.64 11.98
CA SER A 156 7.95 -4.50 12.83
C SER A 156 8.71 -4.76 14.13
N GLU A 157 9.90 -4.22 14.26
CA GLU A 157 10.57 -4.14 15.56
C GLU A 157 9.69 -3.21 16.38
N ALA A 158 8.66 -3.80 16.98
CA ALA A 158 7.95 -3.16 18.06
C ALA A 158 9.02 -2.69 19.02
N LYS A 159 9.14 -1.39 19.19
CA LYS A 159 9.87 -0.80 20.30
C LYS A 159 9.31 -1.40 21.59
N VAL A 160 9.88 -2.53 21.97
CA VAL A 160 9.91 -2.97 23.36
C VAL A 160 10.96 -2.11 24.05
N SER A 161 10.65 -0.84 24.22
CA SER A 161 11.40 -0.02 25.15
C SER A 161 10.73 -0.13 26.52
N ALA A 162 11.38 -0.96 27.35
CA ALA A 162 11.61 -0.69 28.75
C ALA A 162 10.40 -0.22 29.56
N SER A 163 9.74 -1.12 30.22
CA SER A 163 9.36 -0.93 31.61
C SER A 163 10.04 -2.02 32.43
N THR A 164 11.23 -1.69 32.94
CA THR A 164 11.78 -2.34 34.11
C THR A 164 11.06 -1.71 35.30
N PRO A 165 10.32 -2.45 36.11
CA PRO A 165 9.92 -1.94 37.43
C PRO A 165 11.06 -2.24 38.41
N GLU A 166 11.54 -1.19 39.04
CA GLU A 166 12.10 -1.32 40.41
C GLU A 166 10.98 -1.41 41.41
#